data_adc7d58c5b43a4c37e19a90b2105f151
#
_entry.id   adc7d58c5b43a4c37e19a90b2105f151
#
_cell.length_a   1.000
_cell.length_b   1.000
_cell.length_c   1.000
_cell.angle_alpha   90.00
_cell.angle_beta   90.00
_cell.angle_gamma   90.00
#
_symmetry.space_group_name_H-M   'P 1'
#
loop_
_entity.id
_entity.type
_entity.pdbx_description
1 polymer ?
#
loop_
_entity_poly.entity_id
_entity_poly.type
_entity_poly.pdbx_seq_one_letter_code
_entity_poly.pdbx_strand_id
1 'polypeptide(L)'
;MNKEYIYKKSSSLSVNVAASKVESLRKVVETTSTVRVYDNGLIGVAGQIGDCDMKKLEAEAIKNLENKIPYPCVPSPVIVRSENTIKNIVDTDNFIDVSKRLLARLEKETPDFLFNNKIQYYEDEVNYINDSGSNLSYKGNEFVIALSIKHKSTANLMDLTYVSETNDYDEDKAVQDVKKLYNAFNTPASIENGKYKVIASPAVFVETALGNFMAHMYASGATVFKDGLNKKILNDKLSIYADYTDDAINVPFFDDEGDVAENGKSYLIENGVLKALFANKNAAALYNVPRVVSSSASYDGVPLSLIHISEPTRRVVIS
;
A
#
# COMPACT_ATOMS: atom_id res chain seq x y z
N MET A 1 8.08 -8.03 29.80
CA MET A 1 8.65 -7.28 28.65
C MET A 1 8.57 -8.19 27.45
N ASN A 2 7.84 -7.78 26.39
CA ASN A 2 7.73 -8.51 25.12
C ASN A 2 8.44 -7.71 24.04
N LYS A 3 9.01 -8.38 23.05
CA LYS A 3 9.80 -7.73 21.99
C LYS A 3 9.35 -8.18 20.61
N GLU A 4 9.47 -7.27 19.66
CA GLU A 4 9.27 -7.48 18.23
C GLU A 4 10.46 -6.96 17.45
N TYR A 5 10.86 -7.70 16.44
CA TYR A 5 11.97 -7.38 15.56
C TYR A 5 11.46 -7.40 14.12
N ILE A 6 11.58 -6.28 13.43
CA ILE A 6 11.16 -6.14 12.04
C ILE A 6 12.38 -5.76 11.22
N TYR A 7 12.62 -6.51 10.17
CA TYR A 7 13.62 -6.20 9.16
C TYR A 7 12.93 -6.02 7.81
N LYS A 8 13.20 -4.91 7.14
CA LYS A 8 12.73 -4.65 5.79
C LYS A 8 13.91 -4.35 4.89
N LYS A 9 13.89 -4.92 3.68
CA LYS A 9 14.83 -4.59 2.60
C LYS A 9 14.02 -4.28 1.36
N SER A 10 14.26 -3.12 0.77
CA SER A 10 13.68 -2.71 -0.51
C SER A 10 14.78 -2.46 -1.52
N SER A 11 14.65 -3.05 -2.68
CA SER A 11 15.51 -2.82 -3.85
C SER A 11 14.66 -2.21 -4.96
N SER A 12 15.08 -1.10 -5.53
CA SER A 12 14.35 -0.49 -6.64
C SER A 12 15.25 -0.10 -7.80
N LEU A 13 14.71 -0.28 -9.00
CA LEU A 13 15.19 0.32 -10.24
C LEU A 13 14.15 1.36 -10.67
N SER A 14 14.56 2.58 -10.94
CA SER A 14 13.66 3.66 -11.34
C SER A 14 14.24 4.40 -12.54
N VAL A 15 13.55 4.28 -13.67
CA VAL A 15 13.82 5.05 -14.87
C VAL A 15 13.00 6.32 -14.84
N ASN A 16 13.66 7.48 -14.94
CA ASN A 16 13.00 8.76 -15.13
C ASN A 16 12.72 8.97 -16.62
N VAL A 17 11.48 9.35 -16.93
CA VAL A 17 11.00 9.58 -18.29
C VAL A 17 10.64 11.06 -18.46
N ALA A 18 11.17 11.71 -19.48
CA ALA A 18 10.78 13.07 -19.88
C ALA A 18 10.60 13.16 -21.38
N ALA A 19 9.46 13.74 -21.77
CA ALA A 19 9.07 13.87 -23.19
C ALA A 19 9.26 12.56 -23.97
N SER A 20 8.77 11.46 -23.43
CA SER A 20 8.83 10.09 -23.96
C SER A 20 10.26 9.49 -24.06
N LYS A 21 11.24 10.11 -23.43
CA LYS A 21 12.63 9.62 -23.47
C LYS A 21 13.09 9.22 -22.08
N VAL A 22 13.90 8.16 -22.03
CA VAL A 22 14.63 7.79 -20.82
C VAL A 22 15.72 8.82 -20.55
N GLU A 23 15.66 9.49 -19.41
CA GLU A 23 16.68 10.48 -18.98
C GLU A 23 17.74 9.85 -18.07
N SER A 24 17.33 9.04 -17.12
CA SER A 24 18.23 8.47 -16.12
C SER A 24 17.70 7.16 -15.57
N LEU A 25 18.60 6.34 -15.04
CA LEU A 25 18.30 5.17 -14.21
C LEU A 25 18.86 5.40 -12.81
N ARG A 26 18.05 5.17 -11.80
CA ARG A 26 18.47 5.15 -10.40
C ARG A 26 18.25 3.74 -9.85
N LYS A 27 19.27 3.21 -9.18
CA LYS A 27 19.17 1.99 -8.38
C LYS A 27 19.31 2.36 -6.91
N VAL A 28 18.38 1.90 -6.07
CA VAL A 28 18.41 2.10 -4.63
C VAL A 28 18.23 0.76 -3.95
N VAL A 29 19.03 0.53 -2.91
CA VAL A 29 18.82 -0.58 -1.96
C VAL A 29 18.79 0.05 -0.59
N GLU A 30 17.70 -0.15 0.12
CA GLU A 30 17.51 0.33 1.48
C GLU A 30 17.18 -0.86 2.39
N THR A 31 17.79 -0.86 3.57
CA THR A 31 17.45 -1.81 4.64
C THR A 31 17.07 -1.02 5.87
N THR A 32 16.05 -1.47 6.57
CA THR A 32 15.65 -0.93 7.86
C THR A 32 15.49 -2.04 8.88
N SER A 33 15.88 -1.74 10.10
CA SER A 33 15.68 -2.63 11.26
C SER A 33 14.90 -1.86 12.31
N THR A 34 13.87 -2.47 12.88
CA THR A 34 13.04 -1.90 13.94
C THR A 34 12.96 -2.88 15.09
N VAL A 35 13.13 -2.36 16.30
CA VAL A 35 12.84 -3.10 17.55
C VAL A 35 11.73 -2.37 18.29
N ARG A 36 10.71 -3.11 18.70
CA ARG A 36 9.65 -2.63 19.59
C ARG A 36 9.69 -3.44 20.88
N VAL A 37 9.58 -2.73 21.99
CA VAL A 37 9.56 -3.34 23.33
C VAL A 37 8.29 -2.89 24.03
N TYR A 38 7.57 -3.84 24.60
CA TYR A 38 6.34 -3.60 25.34
C TYR A 38 6.54 -3.97 26.80
N ASP A 39 6.26 -3.04 27.71
CA ASP A 39 6.35 -3.26 29.14
C ASP A 39 5.33 -2.40 29.89
N ASN A 40 4.58 -3.02 30.82
CA ASN A 40 3.60 -2.32 31.68
C ASN A 40 2.62 -1.40 30.93
N GLY A 41 2.15 -1.80 29.74
CA GLY A 41 1.21 -1.02 28.93
C GLY A 41 1.85 0.14 28.17
N LEU A 42 3.16 0.18 28.09
CA LEU A 42 3.94 1.17 27.34
C LEU A 42 4.67 0.49 26.17
N ILE A 43 5.00 1.29 25.15
CA ILE A 43 5.87 0.88 24.03
C ILE A 43 7.12 1.76 23.97
N GLY A 44 8.27 1.13 23.75
CA GLY A 44 9.49 1.77 23.31
C GLY A 44 9.85 1.27 21.91
N VAL A 45 10.19 2.17 21.01
CA VAL A 45 10.55 1.85 19.63
C VAL A 45 11.92 2.44 19.33
N ALA A 46 12.75 1.67 18.63
CA ALA A 46 13.98 2.16 18.02
C ALA A 46 14.12 1.56 16.61
N GLY A 47 14.64 2.34 15.69
CA GLY A 47 14.83 1.92 14.32
C GLY A 47 16.09 2.50 13.70
N GLN A 48 16.67 1.78 12.75
CA GLN A 48 17.89 2.17 12.04
C GLN A 48 17.80 1.83 10.56
N ILE A 49 18.32 2.74 9.72
CA ILE A 49 18.52 2.52 8.30
C ILE A 49 19.96 2.01 8.09
N GLY A 50 20.12 1.02 7.20
CA GLY A 50 21.41 0.42 6.89
C GLY A 50 21.84 -0.67 7.89
N ASP A 51 23.16 -0.87 8.01
CA ASP A 51 23.73 -1.87 8.90
C ASP A 51 23.38 -1.57 10.35
N CYS A 52 22.94 -2.58 11.08
CA CYS A 52 22.40 -2.45 12.43
C CYS A 52 23.04 -3.42 13.43
N ASP A 53 23.46 -2.89 14.57
CA ASP A 53 23.74 -3.69 15.76
C ASP A 53 22.44 -3.89 16.55
N MET A 54 21.80 -5.04 16.36
CA MET A 54 20.50 -5.38 16.98
C MET A 54 20.51 -5.27 18.50
N LYS A 55 21.64 -5.52 19.17
CA LYS A 55 21.74 -5.39 20.65
C LYS A 55 21.69 -3.94 21.10
N LYS A 56 22.34 -3.05 20.35
CA LYS A 56 22.27 -1.61 20.62
C LYS A 56 20.88 -1.07 20.36
N LEU A 57 20.28 -1.47 19.24
CA LEU A 57 18.94 -1.05 18.87
C LEU A 57 17.90 -1.51 19.90
N GLU A 58 18.03 -2.73 20.41
CA GLU A 58 17.19 -3.25 21.50
C GLU A 58 17.36 -2.44 22.79
N ALA A 59 18.59 -2.12 23.18
CA ALA A 59 18.84 -1.31 24.35
C ALA A 59 18.24 0.11 24.23
N GLU A 60 18.27 0.68 23.04
CA GLU A 60 17.65 1.97 22.74
C GLU A 60 16.13 1.89 22.80
N ALA A 61 15.51 0.86 22.22
CA ALA A 61 14.07 0.63 22.33
C ALA A 61 13.62 0.47 23.79
N ILE A 62 14.39 -0.25 24.63
CA ILE A 62 14.14 -0.36 26.07
C ILE A 62 14.21 1.01 26.74
N LYS A 63 15.24 1.83 26.43
CA LYS A 63 15.38 3.19 26.97
C LYS A 63 14.18 4.06 26.55
N ASN A 64 13.68 3.92 25.35
CA ASN A 64 12.56 4.70 24.83
C ASN A 64 11.22 4.41 25.53
N LEU A 65 11.12 3.39 26.39
CA LEU A 65 10.00 3.22 27.34
C LEU A 65 9.88 4.41 28.31
N GLU A 66 10.98 5.16 28.55
CA GLU A 66 10.98 6.37 29.36
C GLU A 66 10.08 7.49 28.77
N ASN A 67 9.80 7.44 27.47
CA ASN A 67 8.86 8.35 26.80
C ASN A 67 7.40 8.12 27.22
N LYS A 68 7.12 7.02 27.92
CA LYS A 68 5.79 6.68 28.49
C LYS A 68 4.66 6.71 27.46
N ILE A 69 4.91 6.20 26.26
CA ILE A 69 3.89 6.09 25.21
C ILE A 69 2.95 4.93 25.56
N PRO A 70 1.66 5.19 25.84
CA PRO A 70 0.72 4.13 26.17
C PRO A 70 0.49 3.22 24.95
N TYR A 71 0.67 1.93 25.14
CA TYR A 71 0.39 0.94 24.11
C TYR A 71 0.21 -0.43 24.76
N PRO A 72 -1.01 -0.95 24.89
CA PRO A 72 -1.21 -2.27 25.45
C PRO A 72 -0.61 -3.32 24.51
N CYS A 73 0.18 -4.21 25.05
CA CYS A 73 0.65 -5.36 24.31
C CYS A 73 -0.52 -6.33 24.08
N VAL A 74 -1.01 -6.38 22.85
CA VAL A 74 -2.01 -7.37 22.43
C VAL A 74 -1.27 -8.45 21.63
N PRO A 75 -1.04 -9.64 22.21
CA PRO A 75 -0.32 -10.70 21.51
C PRO A 75 -1.13 -11.16 20.30
N SER A 76 -0.48 -11.28 19.15
CA SER A 76 -1.02 -11.99 17.99
C SER A 76 -0.93 -13.50 18.23
N PRO A 77 -1.79 -14.31 17.60
CA PRO A 77 -1.57 -15.76 17.53
C PRO A 77 -0.17 -16.08 17.02
N VAL A 78 0.45 -17.10 17.59
CA VAL A 78 1.78 -17.55 17.12
C VAL A 78 1.66 -18.14 15.74
N ILE A 79 2.33 -17.53 14.75
CA ILE A 79 2.34 -17.95 13.37
C ILE A 79 3.78 -18.05 12.87
N VAL A 80 4.11 -19.19 12.26
CA VAL A 80 5.37 -19.39 11.54
C VAL A 80 5.02 -19.61 10.07
N ARG A 81 5.31 -18.61 9.24
CA ARG A 81 4.97 -18.64 7.79
C ARG A 81 5.98 -17.85 6.97
N SER A 82 6.38 -18.42 5.86
CA SER A 82 7.25 -17.76 4.87
C SER A 82 6.62 -17.84 3.50
N GLU A 83 6.61 -16.74 2.77
CA GLU A 83 6.17 -16.65 1.38
C GLU A 83 7.23 -16.00 0.51
N ASN A 84 7.37 -16.53 -0.69
CA ASN A 84 8.20 -15.95 -1.73
C ASN A 84 7.38 -15.91 -3.03
N THR A 85 6.98 -14.71 -3.42
CA THR A 85 6.15 -14.44 -4.61
C THR A 85 6.95 -13.79 -5.73
N ILE A 86 8.29 -13.81 -5.65
CA ILE A 86 9.17 -13.24 -6.69
C ILE A 86 8.93 -13.95 -8.01
N LYS A 87 8.64 -13.19 -9.05
CA LYS A 87 8.43 -13.63 -10.42
C LYS A 87 9.46 -12.97 -11.36
N ASN A 88 9.75 -13.61 -12.48
CA ASN A 88 10.54 -12.98 -13.54
C ASN A 88 9.63 -12.09 -14.40
N ILE A 89 9.40 -10.85 -13.95
CA ILE A 89 8.43 -9.92 -14.55
C ILE A 89 9.03 -9.21 -15.77
N VAL A 90 10.25 -8.70 -15.62
CA VAL A 90 10.98 -7.94 -16.64
C VAL A 90 12.48 -8.21 -16.53
N ASP A 91 13.20 -7.98 -17.64
CA ASP A 91 14.66 -8.04 -17.65
C ASP A 91 15.25 -6.85 -16.89
N THR A 92 15.61 -7.07 -15.63
CA THR A 92 16.17 -6.03 -14.75
C THR A 92 17.60 -5.66 -15.10
N ASP A 93 18.36 -6.54 -15.76
CA ASP A 93 19.72 -6.27 -16.18
C ASP A 93 19.75 -5.30 -17.38
N ASN A 94 18.72 -5.35 -18.23
CA ASN A 94 18.54 -4.46 -19.38
C ASN A 94 17.35 -3.50 -19.19
N PHE A 95 17.11 -3.04 -17.97
CA PHE A 95 15.90 -2.27 -17.58
C PHE A 95 15.70 -0.98 -18.39
N ILE A 96 16.80 -0.32 -18.79
CA ILE A 96 16.78 0.84 -19.69
C ILE A 96 16.19 0.46 -21.05
N ASP A 97 16.59 -0.66 -21.61
CA ASP A 97 16.15 -1.08 -22.95
C ASP A 97 14.71 -1.59 -22.93
N VAL A 98 14.28 -2.24 -21.84
CA VAL A 98 12.86 -2.55 -21.57
C VAL A 98 12.03 -1.27 -21.59
N SER A 99 12.46 -0.25 -20.83
CA SER A 99 11.75 1.04 -20.74
C SER A 99 11.72 1.78 -22.08
N LYS A 100 12.83 1.81 -22.82
CA LYS A 100 12.89 2.43 -24.16
C LYS A 100 11.97 1.72 -25.15
N ARG A 101 11.94 0.38 -25.12
CA ARG A 101 11.07 -0.41 -26.00
C ARG A 101 9.59 -0.10 -25.74
N LEU A 102 9.18 -0.09 -24.48
CA LEU A 102 7.83 0.27 -24.09
C LEU A 102 7.48 1.69 -24.58
N LEU A 103 8.30 2.69 -24.29
CA LEU A 103 8.07 4.08 -24.71
C LEU A 103 7.97 4.22 -26.23
N ALA A 104 8.85 3.56 -27.00
CA ALA A 104 8.80 3.57 -28.46
C ALA A 104 7.50 2.96 -29.01
N ARG A 105 7.00 1.90 -28.38
CA ARG A 105 5.69 1.31 -28.75
C ARG A 105 4.54 2.25 -28.42
N LEU A 106 4.56 2.89 -27.23
CA LEU A 106 3.56 3.87 -26.83
C LEU A 106 3.53 5.05 -27.80
N GLU A 107 4.66 5.65 -28.14
CA GLU A 107 4.75 6.76 -29.10
C GLU A 107 4.22 6.38 -30.49
N LYS A 108 4.50 5.16 -30.96
CA LYS A 108 4.00 4.67 -32.25
C LYS A 108 2.48 4.57 -32.28
N GLU A 109 1.86 4.08 -31.19
CA GLU A 109 0.42 3.87 -31.12
C GLU A 109 -0.37 5.13 -30.70
N THR A 110 0.34 6.11 -30.10
CA THR A 110 -0.26 7.36 -29.60
C THR A 110 0.61 8.58 -29.94
N PRO A 111 0.72 8.94 -31.25
CA PRO A 111 1.75 9.87 -31.74
C PRO A 111 1.61 11.30 -31.20
N ASP A 112 0.43 11.68 -30.70
CA ASP A 112 0.18 13.02 -30.14
C ASP A 112 0.37 13.09 -28.63
N PHE A 113 0.73 11.98 -27.97
CA PHE A 113 1.05 11.96 -26.55
C PHE A 113 2.55 12.13 -26.30
N LEU A 114 2.85 12.76 -25.18
CA LEU A 114 4.18 12.80 -24.54
C LEU A 114 4.07 12.18 -23.16
N PHE A 115 5.01 11.31 -22.85
CA PHE A 115 5.07 10.59 -21.59
C PHE A 115 6.15 11.17 -20.68
N ASN A 116 5.81 11.33 -19.40
CA ASN A 116 6.72 11.82 -18.36
C ASN A 116 6.53 11.00 -17.08
N ASN A 117 7.39 11.17 -16.09
CA ASN A 117 7.42 10.56 -14.79
C ASN A 117 8.23 9.25 -14.78
N LYS A 118 7.73 8.07 -14.35
CA LYS A 118 8.61 6.95 -13.99
C LYS A 118 8.12 5.60 -14.50
N ILE A 119 9.10 4.74 -14.78
CA ILE A 119 8.95 3.29 -14.91
C ILE A 119 9.84 2.67 -13.84
N GLN A 120 9.30 1.78 -13.00
CA GLN A 120 9.99 1.32 -11.80
C GLN A 120 9.83 -0.21 -11.63
N TYR A 121 10.81 -0.81 -10.99
CA TYR A 121 10.75 -2.19 -10.52
C TYR A 121 11.13 -2.19 -9.05
N TYR A 122 10.40 -2.92 -8.25
CA TYR A 122 10.64 -3.11 -6.83
C TYR A 122 10.79 -4.58 -6.49
N GLU A 123 11.67 -4.85 -5.53
CA GLU A 123 11.80 -6.14 -4.86
C GLU A 123 11.91 -5.89 -3.37
N ASP A 124 10.98 -6.45 -2.61
CA ASP A 124 10.86 -6.23 -1.19
C ASP A 124 10.99 -7.53 -0.40
N GLU A 125 11.64 -7.44 0.74
CA GLU A 125 11.73 -8.49 1.75
C GLU A 125 11.32 -7.91 3.09
N VAL A 126 10.42 -8.59 3.79
CA VAL A 126 9.95 -8.23 5.13
C VAL A 126 10.04 -9.45 6.04
N ASN A 127 10.71 -9.29 7.18
CA ASN A 127 10.78 -10.30 8.22
C ASN A 127 10.26 -9.72 9.53
N TYR A 128 9.39 -10.45 10.21
CA TYR A 128 8.84 -10.11 11.52
C TYR A 128 9.04 -11.29 12.47
N ILE A 129 9.62 -11.04 13.63
CA ILE A 129 9.83 -12.04 14.68
C ILE A 129 9.42 -11.42 16.02
N ASN A 130 8.82 -12.20 16.92
CA ASN A 130 8.52 -11.77 18.26
C ASN A 130 8.87 -12.82 19.33
N ASP A 131 8.95 -12.39 20.57
CA ASP A 131 9.25 -13.26 21.73
C ASP A 131 8.17 -14.32 22.01
N SER A 132 6.95 -14.17 21.46
CA SER A 132 5.88 -15.16 21.57
C SER A 132 6.08 -16.36 20.63
N GLY A 133 7.05 -16.29 19.72
CA GLY A 133 7.40 -17.37 18.78
C GLY A 133 6.88 -17.20 17.37
N SER A 134 6.26 -16.05 17.04
CA SER A 134 5.91 -15.77 15.64
C SER A 134 7.15 -15.49 14.81
N ASN A 135 7.17 -16.03 13.60
CA ASN A 135 8.22 -15.81 12.61
C ASN A 135 7.58 -15.74 11.23
N LEU A 136 7.45 -14.52 10.71
CA LEU A 136 6.81 -14.22 9.45
C LEU A 136 7.85 -13.67 8.48
N SER A 137 7.88 -14.20 7.27
CA SER A 137 8.79 -13.78 6.22
C SER A 137 8.06 -13.64 4.89
N TYR A 138 8.29 -12.56 4.20
CA TYR A 138 7.74 -12.30 2.86
C TYR A 138 8.81 -11.77 1.93
N LYS A 139 8.78 -12.25 0.68
CA LYS A 139 9.54 -11.66 -0.43
C LYS A 139 8.62 -11.55 -1.64
N GLY A 140 8.67 -10.41 -2.29
CA GLY A 140 7.89 -10.17 -3.49
C GLY A 140 8.51 -9.11 -4.38
N ASN A 141 8.00 -8.98 -5.58
CA ASN A 141 8.42 -7.97 -6.54
C ASN A 141 7.25 -7.46 -7.36
N GLU A 142 7.43 -6.27 -7.92
CA GLU A 142 6.44 -5.66 -8.81
C GLU A 142 7.09 -4.77 -9.85
N PHE A 143 6.38 -4.58 -10.95
CA PHE A 143 6.73 -3.62 -12.00
C PHE A 143 5.66 -2.53 -12.05
N VAL A 144 6.12 -1.28 -11.97
CA VAL A 144 5.27 -0.11 -11.90
C VAL A 144 5.50 0.79 -13.11
N ILE A 145 4.43 1.07 -13.83
CA ILE A 145 4.40 2.09 -14.87
C ILE A 145 3.56 3.24 -14.32
N ALA A 146 4.18 4.37 -13.99
CA ALA A 146 3.51 5.56 -13.50
C ALA A 146 3.81 6.72 -14.47
N LEU A 147 3.02 6.87 -15.50
CA LEU A 147 3.23 7.86 -16.56
C LEU A 147 2.20 8.97 -16.49
N SER A 148 2.68 10.21 -16.43
CA SER A 148 1.92 11.41 -16.70
C SER A 148 1.91 11.65 -18.22
N ILE A 149 0.74 11.85 -18.80
CA ILE A 149 0.55 11.95 -20.23
C ILE A 149 0.11 13.38 -20.57
N LYS A 150 0.79 13.99 -21.53
CA LYS A 150 0.47 15.29 -22.08
C LYS A 150 0.14 15.15 -23.56
N HIS A 151 -0.97 15.70 -24.00
CA HIS A 151 -1.25 15.82 -25.43
C HIS A 151 -0.51 17.03 -26.02
N LYS A 152 0.12 16.86 -27.19
CA LYS A 152 0.97 17.90 -27.83
C LYS A 152 0.23 19.20 -28.14
N SER A 153 -1.08 19.14 -28.38
CA SER A 153 -1.91 20.32 -28.72
C SER A 153 -2.42 21.10 -27.51
N THR A 154 -2.30 20.58 -26.28
CA THR A 154 -2.83 21.25 -25.09
C THR A 154 -1.79 22.14 -24.45
N ALA A 155 -2.24 23.19 -23.73
CA ALA A 155 -1.40 24.03 -22.90
C ALA A 155 -1.20 23.47 -21.49
N ASN A 156 -1.87 22.36 -21.14
CA ASN A 156 -1.80 21.73 -19.82
C ASN A 156 -0.41 21.11 -19.57
N LEU A 157 -0.01 21.01 -18.32
CA LEU A 157 1.19 20.26 -17.93
C LEU A 157 0.96 18.76 -18.03
N MET A 158 -0.28 18.32 -17.78
CA MET A 158 -0.71 16.94 -17.79
C MET A 158 -2.18 16.87 -18.18
N ASP A 159 -2.53 15.97 -19.05
CA ASP A 159 -3.92 15.75 -19.51
C ASP A 159 -4.50 14.45 -18.92
N LEU A 160 -3.66 13.42 -18.81
CA LEU A 160 -4.04 12.08 -18.34
C LEU A 160 -2.92 11.48 -17.49
N THR A 161 -3.25 10.41 -16.80
CA THR A 161 -2.29 9.52 -16.14
C THR A 161 -2.53 8.08 -16.55
N TYR A 162 -1.47 7.30 -16.63
CA TYR A 162 -1.52 5.85 -16.71
C TYR A 162 -0.70 5.25 -15.59
N VAL A 163 -1.34 4.46 -14.73
CA VAL A 163 -0.69 3.75 -13.63
C VAL A 163 -1.02 2.27 -13.76
N SER A 164 0.00 1.45 -13.72
CA SER A 164 -0.10 -0.01 -13.68
C SER A 164 0.93 -0.54 -12.67
N GLU A 165 0.47 -1.25 -11.66
CA GLU A 165 1.27 -1.90 -10.63
C GLU A 165 0.94 -3.39 -10.68
N THR A 166 1.92 -4.23 -10.96
CA THR A 166 1.67 -5.67 -11.15
C THR A 166 2.95 -6.49 -11.06
N ASN A 167 2.84 -7.73 -10.62
CA ASN A 167 3.85 -8.76 -10.78
C ASN A 167 3.56 -9.73 -11.94
N ASP A 168 2.54 -9.42 -12.76
CA ASP A 168 2.16 -10.14 -13.98
C ASP A 168 2.08 -9.12 -15.13
N TYR A 169 3.25 -8.65 -15.58
CA TYR A 169 3.34 -7.60 -16.59
C TYR A 169 3.17 -8.14 -18.00
N ASP A 170 2.22 -7.56 -18.72
CA ASP A 170 1.98 -7.75 -20.14
C ASP A 170 2.15 -6.40 -20.88
N GLU A 171 3.22 -6.30 -21.69
CA GLU A 171 3.52 -5.10 -22.45
C GLU A 171 2.45 -4.78 -23.51
N ASP A 172 1.87 -5.81 -24.13
CA ASP A 172 0.80 -5.61 -25.12
C ASP A 172 -0.46 -5.03 -24.47
N LYS A 173 -0.80 -5.53 -23.28
CA LYS A 173 -1.92 -5.00 -22.50
C LYS A 173 -1.66 -3.55 -22.10
N ALA A 174 -0.47 -3.22 -21.62
CA ALA A 174 -0.11 -1.84 -21.24
C ALA A 174 -0.24 -0.87 -22.43
N VAL A 175 0.26 -1.27 -23.61
CA VAL A 175 0.13 -0.48 -24.84
C VAL A 175 -1.33 -0.32 -25.25
N GLN A 176 -2.14 -1.39 -25.19
CA GLN A 176 -3.56 -1.32 -25.51
C GLN A 176 -4.35 -0.44 -24.56
N ASP A 177 -4.05 -0.45 -23.28
CA ASP A 177 -4.73 0.38 -22.29
C ASP A 177 -4.42 1.87 -22.52
N VAL A 178 -3.16 2.23 -22.77
CA VAL A 178 -2.80 3.62 -23.14
C VAL A 178 -3.44 4.03 -24.47
N LYS A 179 -3.56 3.12 -25.45
CA LYS A 179 -4.25 3.38 -26.73
C LYS A 179 -5.75 3.63 -26.52
N LYS A 180 -6.40 2.95 -25.58
CA LYS A 180 -7.80 3.25 -25.20
C LYS A 180 -7.92 4.68 -24.64
N LEU A 181 -6.99 5.10 -23.76
CA LEU A 181 -6.95 6.47 -23.25
C LEU A 181 -6.78 7.50 -24.39
N TYR A 182 -5.87 7.22 -25.33
CA TYR A 182 -5.64 8.05 -26.51
C TYR A 182 -6.92 8.22 -27.35
N ASN A 183 -7.60 7.13 -27.66
CA ASN A 183 -8.82 7.16 -28.44
C ASN A 183 -9.94 7.91 -27.71
N ALA A 184 -10.08 7.70 -26.40
CA ALA A 184 -11.07 8.38 -25.58
C ALA A 184 -10.80 9.90 -25.52
N PHE A 185 -9.53 10.31 -25.33
CA PHE A 185 -9.14 11.71 -25.32
C PHE A 185 -9.46 12.42 -26.66
N ASN A 186 -9.22 11.75 -27.78
CA ASN A 186 -9.47 12.30 -29.11
C ASN A 186 -10.95 12.19 -29.57
N THR A 187 -11.82 11.68 -28.70
CA THR A 187 -13.27 11.55 -28.98
C THR A 187 -14.05 12.35 -27.93
N PRO A 188 -14.04 13.69 -27.99
CA PRO A 188 -14.73 14.51 -27.01
C PRO A 188 -16.24 14.28 -27.06
N ALA A 189 -16.85 14.22 -25.88
CA ALA A 189 -18.31 14.15 -25.74
C ALA A 189 -18.84 15.44 -25.13
N SER A 190 -20.00 15.89 -25.59
CA SER A 190 -20.77 16.98 -24.99
C SER A 190 -21.67 16.42 -23.90
N ILE A 191 -21.65 17.03 -22.72
CA ILE A 191 -22.51 16.65 -21.58
C ILE A 191 -23.42 17.84 -21.28
N GLU A 192 -24.74 17.60 -21.34
CA GLU A 192 -25.74 18.59 -20.91
C GLU A 192 -25.97 18.53 -19.41
N ASN A 193 -26.61 19.57 -18.84
CA ASN A 193 -27.00 19.55 -17.43
C ASN A 193 -28.04 18.45 -17.18
N GLY A 194 -27.74 17.53 -16.26
CA GLY A 194 -28.61 16.37 -16.00
C GLY A 194 -28.07 15.43 -14.93
N LYS A 195 -28.81 14.34 -14.71
CA LYS A 195 -28.39 13.22 -13.86
C LYS A 195 -27.85 12.10 -14.71
N TYR A 196 -26.62 11.71 -14.47
CA TYR A 196 -25.93 10.67 -15.21
C TYR A 196 -25.55 9.49 -14.30
N LYS A 197 -25.43 8.32 -14.91
CA LYS A 197 -24.71 7.19 -14.27
C LYS A 197 -23.23 7.48 -14.36
N VAL A 198 -22.56 7.47 -13.23
CA VAL A 198 -21.11 7.73 -13.15
C VAL A 198 -20.41 6.43 -12.80
N ILE A 199 -19.38 6.10 -13.58
CA ILE A 199 -18.39 5.08 -13.21
C ILE A 199 -17.22 5.84 -12.61
N ALA A 200 -17.01 5.66 -11.33
CA ALA A 200 -15.91 6.30 -10.61
C ALA A 200 -14.83 5.28 -10.25
N SER A 201 -13.57 5.75 -10.16
CA SER A 201 -12.52 4.94 -9.55
C SER A 201 -12.88 4.61 -8.10
N PRO A 202 -12.65 3.36 -7.62
CA PRO A 202 -12.79 3.02 -6.21
C PRO A 202 -12.05 3.98 -5.26
N ALA A 203 -10.90 4.50 -5.68
CA ALA A 203 -10.11 5.47 -4.92
C ALA A 203 -10.92 6.71 -4.50
N VAL A 204 -11.79 7.24 -5.37
CA VAL A 204 -12.63 8.41 -5.05
C VAL A 204 -13.56 8.15 -3.87
N PHE A 205 -14.16 6.95 -3.81
CA PHE A 205 -15.00 6.56 -2.66
C PHE A 205 -14.15 6.33 -1.41
N VAL A 206 -13.03 5.63 -1.57
CA VAL A 206 -12.12 5.31 -0.47
C VAL A 206 -11.59 6.59 0.18
N GLU A 207 -11.03 7.52 -0.59
CA GLU A 207 -10.47 8.78 -0.08
C GLU A 207 -11.49 9.64 0.67
N THR A 208 -12.73 9.70 0.17
CA THR A 208 -13.78 10.51 0.80
C THR A 208 -14.43 9.84 2.01
N ALA A 209 -14.49 8.52 2.04
CA ALA A 209 -15.25 7.77 3.05
C ALA A 209 -14.37 7.20 4.17
N LEU A 210 -13.10 6.87 3.92
CA LEU A 210 -12.25 6.14 4.88
C LEU A 210 -12.09 6.84 6.23
N GLY A 211 -12.03 8.17 6.25
CA GLY A 211 -11.95 8.92 7.49
C GLY A 211 -13.10 8.61 8.47
N ASN A 212 -14.28 8.30 7.96
CA ASN A 212 -15.44 7.95 8.78
C ASN A 212 -15.31 6.56 9.46
N PHE A 213 -14.40 5.71 9.01
CA PHE A 213 -14.20 4.37 9.56
C PHE A 213 -12.99 4.27 10.48
N MET A 214 -12.40 5.40 10.87
CA MET A 214 -11.35 5.45 11.88
C MET A 214 -11.92 5.18 13.27
N ALA A 215 -11.24 4.32 14.03
CA ALA A 215 -11.70 3.94 15.37
C ALA A 215 -11.90 5.16 16.31
N HIS A 216 -11.02 6.15 16.27
CA HIS A 216 -11.16 7.35 17.11
C HIS A 216 -12.33 8.24 16.68
N MET A 217 -12.62 8.36 15.38
CA MET A 217 -13.79 9.09 14.87
C MET A 217 -15.08 8.38 15.27
N TYR A 218 -15.09 7.05 15.20
CA TYR A 218 -16.21 6.23 15.63
C TYR A 218 -16.46 6.35 17.13
N ALA A 219 -15.43 6.22 17.96
CA ALA A 219 -15.52 6.30 19.41
C ALA A 219 -15.97 7.69 19.91
N SER A 220 -15.51 8.76 19.26
CA SER A 220 -15.93 10.15 19.58
C SER A 220 -17.32 10.51 19.05
N GLY A 221 -17.92 9.65 18.21
CA GLY A 221 -19.20 9.94 17.55
C GLY A 221 -19.09 10.95 16.39
N ALA A 222 -17.87 11.29 15.95
CA ALA A 222 -17.60 12.22 14.86
C ALA A 222 -17.63 11.55 13.48
N THR A 223 -18.47 10.55 13.29
CA THR A 223 -18.68 9.85 12.03
C THR A 223 -20.15 9.75 11.68
N VAL A 224 -20.46 9.72 10.38
CA VAL A 224 -21.83 9.48 9.89
C VAL A 224 -22.31 8.05 10.18
N PHE A 225 -21.43 7.14 10.53
CA PHE A 225 -21.72 5.72 10.81
C PHE A 225 -21.73 5.40 12.32
N LYS A 226 -21.97 6.41 13.17
CA LYS A 226 -22.10 6.22 14.61
C LYS A 226 -23.03 5.03 14.91
N ASP A 227 -22.63 4.18 15.85
CA ASP A 227 -23.36 2.97 16.25
C ASP A 227 -23.60 1.96 15.10
N GLY A 228 -22.86 2.08 14.00
CA GLY A 228 -23.02 1.24 12.80
C GLY A 228 -22.32 -0.10 12.86
N LEU A 229 -21.46 -0.37 13.86
CA LEU A 229 -20.71 -1.62 13.96
C LEU A 229 -21.68 -2.81 14.07
N ASN A 230 -21.45 -3.86 13.26
CA ASN A 230 -22.31 -5.02 13.07
C ASN A 230 -23.72 -4.72 12.53
N LYS A 231 -23.92 -3.52 11.97
CA LYS A 231 -25.18 -3.15 11.32
C LYS A 231 -24.98 -2.91 9.83
N LYS A 232 -26.05 -3.08 9.06
CA LYS A 232 -26.09 -2.71 7.65
C LYS A 232 -26.11 -1.20 7.51
N ILE A 233 -25.04 -0.63 6.99
CA ILE A 233 -24.86 0.84 6.82
C ILE A 233 -24.83 1.25 5.34
N LEU A 234 -24.58 0.30 4.44
CA LEU A 234 -24.49 0.51 2.99
C LEU A 234 -25.29 -0.56 2.25
N ASN A 235 -25.27 -0.46 0.91
CA ASN A 235 -25.93 -1.43 0.06
C ASN A 235 -25.27 -2.83 0.21
N ASP A 236 -26.07 -3.90 0.17
CA ASP A 236 -25.62 -5.30 0.29
C ASP A 236 -24.70 -5.76 -0.86
N LYS A 237 -24.67 -5.04 -1.96
CA LYS A 237 -23.75 -5.27 -3.07
C LYS A 237 -22.35 -4.71 -2.83
N LEU A 238 -22.13 -3.99 -1.73
CA LEU A 238 -20.86 -3.34 -1.44
C LEU A 238 -20.13 -4.11 -0.33
N SER A 239 -18.91 -4.54 -0.65
CA SER A 239 -17.93 -5.02 0.32
C SER A 239 -16.63 -4.24 0.16
N ILE A 240 -15.98 -3.91 1.28
CA ILE A 240 -14.67 -3.25 1.33
C ILE A 240 -13.78 -4.07 2.25
N TYR A 241 -12.64 -4.50 1.77
CA TYR A 241 -11.72 -5.34 2.52
C TYR A 241 -10.26 -5.14 2.08
N ALA A 242 -9.33 -5.42 2.99
CA ALA A 242 -7.94 -5.61 2.64
C ALA A 242 -7.77 -7.05 2.12
N ASP A 243 -7.21 -7.21 0.91
CA ASP A 243 -6.97 -8.50 0.28
C ASP A 243 -5.48 -8.82 0.28
N TYR A 244 -5.13 -9.94 0.89
CA TYR A 244 -3.78 -10.49 0.97
C TYR A 244 -3.62 -11.76 0.12
N THR A 245 -4.64 -12.09 -0.70
CA THR A 245 -4.65 -13.27 -1.57
C THR A 245 -4.39 -12.92 -3.03
N ASP A 246 -4.40 -11.62 -3.38
CA ASP A 246 -4.11 -11.17 -4.74
C ASP A 246 -2.59 -11.22 -4.97
N ASP A 247 -2.15 -12.26 -5.69
CA ASP A 247 -0.76 -12.47 -6.03
C ASP A 247 -0.26 -11.61 -7.22
N ALA A 248 -1.12 -10.73 -7.77
CA ALA A 248 -0.75 -9.77 -8.80
C ALA A 248 -0.09 -8.49 -8.23
N ILE A 249 -0.09 -8.32 -6.90
CA ILE A 249 0.50 -7.19 -6.23
C ILE A 249 1.55 -7.63 -5.19
N ASN A 250 2.54 -6.76 -4.95
CA ASN A 250 3.63 -7.01 -4.00
C ASN A 250 3.23 -6.56 -2.59
N VAL A 251 2.46 -7.38 -1.87
CA VAL A 251 1.99 -7.08 -0.51
C VAL A 251 2.27 -8.24 0.44
N PRO A 252 2.96 -8.02 1.58
CA PRO A 252 3.13 -9.03 2.62
C PRO A 252 1.78 -9.53 3.14
N PHE A 253 1.67 -10.84 3.42
CA PHE A 253 0.46 -11.46 3.95
C PHE A 253 0.14 -11.08 5.42
N PHE A 254 0.95 -10.25 6.03
CA PHE A 254 0.83 -9.75 7.40
C PHE A 254 1.04 -8.23 7.46
N ASP A 255 0.50 -7.60 8.49
CA ASP A 255 0.70 -6.17 8.73
C ASP A 255 1.93 -5.89 9.60
N ASP A 256 2.27 -4.61 9.78
CA ASP A 256 3.44 -4.19 10.57
C ASP A 256 3.31 -4.44 12.10
N GLU A 257 2.18 -4.97 12.54
CA GLU A 257 1.99 -5.48 13.91
C GLU A 257 2.03 -7.02 13.99
N GLY A 258 2.39 -7.67 12.88
CA GLY A 258 2.52 -9.12 12.79
C GLY A 258 1.19 -9.86 12.76
N ASP A 259 0.09 -9.18 12.46
CA ASP A 259 -1.21 -9.83 12.31
C ASP A 259 -1.42 -10.31 10.88
N VAL A 260 -2.06 -11.47 10.78
CA VAL A 260 -2.42 -12.13 9.53
C VAL A 260 -3.94 -12.13 9.39
N ALA A 261 -4.45 -11.72 8.24
CA ALA A 261 -5.89 -11.75 7.97
C ALA A 261 -6.40 -13.17 7.84
N GLU A 262 -7.52 -13.49 8.47
CA GLU A 262 -8.18 -14.80 8.36
C GLU A 262 -8.59 -15.05 6.90
N ASN A 263 -8.20 -16.19 6.36
CA ASN A 263 -8.41 -16.54 4.95
C ASN A 263 -7.86 -15.48 3.96
N GLY A 264 -6.86 -14.70 4.38
CA GLY A 264 -6.22 -13.67 3.57
C GLY A 264 -7.08 -12.43 3.31
N LYS A 265 -8.23 -12.27 3.98
CA LYS A 265 -9.11 -11.09 3.81
C LYS A 265 -9.51 -10.50 5.15
N SER A 266 -9.43 -9.18 5.24
CA SER A 266 -9.85 -8.43 6.43
C SER A 266 -10.91 -7.41 6.05
N TYR A 267 -12.16 -7.68 6.43
CA TYR A 267 -13.31 -6.88 6.02
C TYR A 267 -13.49 -5.64 6.89
N LEU A 268 -13.55 -4.47 6.26
CA LEU A 268 -14.12 -3.26 6.81
C LEU A 268 -15.65 -3.32 6.72
N ILE A 269 -16.14 -3.60 5.52
CA ILE A 269 -17.57 -3.75 5.20
C ILE A 269 -17.74 -5.05 4.43
N GLU A 270 -18.70 -5.87 4.85
CA GLU A 270 -19.09 -7.10 4.19
C GLU A 270 -20.60 -7.08 3.88
N ASN A 271 -20.96 -7.15 2.61
CA ASN A 271 -22.36 -7.10 2.15
C ASN A 271 -23.16 -5.95 2.78
N GLY A 272 -22.54 -4.75 2.82
CA GLY A 272 -23.11 -3.54 3.41
C GLY A 272 -23.07 -3.45 4.92
N VAL A 273 -22.56 -4.48 5.63
CA VAL A 273 -22.45 -4.52 7.10
C VAL A 273 -21.06 -4.06 7.54
N LEU A 274 -20.99 -3.08 8.44
CA LEU A 274 -19.73 -2.64 9.05
C LEU A 274 -19.20 -3.70 10.00
N LYS A 275 -18.07 -4.32 9.66
CA LYS A 275 -17.48 -5.44 10.41
C LYS A 275 -16.37 -5.02 11.34
N ALA A 276 -15.55 -4.06 10.92
CA ALA A 276 -14.38 -3.60 11.63
C ALA A 276 -14.12 -2.12 11.35
N LEU A 277 -13.14 -1.55 12.04
CA LEU A 277 -12.70 -0.17 11.87
C LEU A 277 -11.21 -0.13 11.53
N PHE A 278 -10.74 0.96 10.95
CA PHE A 278 -9.32 1.22 10.82
C PHE A 278 -8.74 1.60 12.17
N ALA A 279 -7.92 0.72 12.71
CA ALA A 279 -7.25 0.86 13.98
C ALA A 279 -5.93 0.07 13.99
N ASN A 280 -4.92 0.55 14.71
CA ASN A 280 -3.84 -0.29 15.20
C ASN A 280 -4.31 -1.06 16.46
N LYS A 281 -3.48 -1.97 16.98
CA LYS A 281 -3.81 -2.75 18.19
C LYS A 281 -4.13 -1.86 19.39
N ASN A 282 -3.41 -0.75 19.55
CA ASN A 282 -3.65 0.19 20.64
C ASN A 282 -5.04 0.81 20.56
N ALA A 283 -5.42 1.38 19.42
CA ALA A 283 -6.72 1.99 19.24
C ALA A 283 -7.86 0.96 19.32
N ALA A 284 -7.66 -0.24 18.76
CA ALA A 284 -8.63 -1.32 18.85
C ALA A 284 -8.90 -1.72 20.32
N ALA A 285 -7.84 -1.86 21.11
CA ALA A 285 -7.95 -2.17 22.53
C ALA A 285 -8.56 -1.01 23.35
N LEU A 286 -8.11 0.23 23.09
CA LEU A 286 -8.58 1.43 23.79
C LEU A 286 -10.09 1.65 23.61
N TYR A 287 -10.57 1.47 22.39
CA TYR A 287 -11.97 1.71 22.03
C TYR A 287 -12.84 0.45 22.05
N ASN A 288 -12.24 -0.71 22.35
CA ASN A 288 -12.90 -2.02 22.34
C ASN A 288 -13.66 -2.29 21.03
N VAL A 289 -12.98 -2.15 19.90
CA VAL A 289 -13.56 -2.33 18.57
C VAL A 289 -12.74 -3.35 17.76
N PRO A 290 -13.38 -4.13 16.87
CA PRO A 290 -12.67 -4.95 15.91
C PRO A 290 -11.92 -4.06 14.90
N ARG A 291 -10.74 -4.51 14.44
CA ARG A 291 -9.92 -3.78 13.50
C ARG A 291 -9.74 -4.51 12.18
N VAL A 292 -9.57 -3.75 11.11
CA VAL A 292 -9.03 -4.27 9.86
C VAL A 292 -7.54 -4.55 10.07
N VAL A 293 -7.07 -5.72 9.63
CA VAL A 293 -5.63 -6.04 9.61
C VAL A 293 -4.98 -5.18 8.52
N SER A 294 -4.35 -4.10 8.88
CA SER A 294 -3.81 -3.11 7.92
C SER A 294 -2.89 -2.07 8.58
N SER A 295 -2.34 -2.38 9.74
CA SER A 295 -1.40 -1.46 10.41
C SER A 295 -0.12 -1.30 9.61
N SER A 296 0.44 -0.10 9.65
CA SER A 296 1.77 0.20 9.11
C SER A 296 2.55 1.09 10.06
N ALA A 297 3.86 1.10 9.92
CA ALA A 297 4.75 1.93 10.71
C ALA A 297 5.97 2.36 9.90
N SER A 298 6.48 3.57 10.20
CA SER A 298 7.85 3.91 9.86
C SER A 298 8.83 3.05 10.67
N TYR A 299 10.05 2.93 10.19
CA TYR A 299 11.07 2.08 10.82
C TYR A 299 11.38 2.48 12.28
N ASP A 300 11.17 3.73 12.65
CA ASP A 300 11.43 4.33 13.97
C ASP A 300 10.14 4.73 14.73
N GLY A 301 8.97 4.39 14.19
CA GLY A 301 7.67 4.83 14.68
C GLY A 301 6.83 3.72 15.31
N VAL A 302 5.87 4.16 16.14
CA VAL A 302 4.80 3.29 16.60
C VAL A 302 3.87 2.91 15.46
N PRO A 303 3.26 1.71 15.47
CA PRO A 303 2.29 1.34 14.45
C PRO A 303 1.10 2.30 14.40
N LEU A 304 0.69 2.65 13.19
CA LEU A 304 -0.47 3.49 12.90
C LEU A 304 -1.49 2.70 12.07
N SER A 305 -2.72 3.14 12.00
CA SER A 305 -3.67 2.58 11.05
C SER A 305 -3.38 3.07 9.63
N LEU A 306 -3.79 2.31 8.63
CA LEU A 306 -3.51 2.51 7.20
C LEU A 306 -3.70 3.96 6.70
N ILE A 307 -4.66 4.70 7.25
CA ILE A 307 -5.03 6.04 6.78
C ILE A 307 -4.00 7.12 7.12
N HIS A 308 -3.01 6.82 7.95
CA HIS A 308 -1.90 7.73 8.27
C HIS A 308 -0.70 7.57 7.33
N ILE A 309 -0.82 6.74 6.30
CA ILE A 309 0.27 6.48 5.35
C ILE A 309 0.03 7.35 4.12
N SER A 310 1.02 8.16 3.79
CA SER A 310 1.00 9.06 2.62
C SER A 310 1.21 8.36 1.27
N GLU A 311 1.54 7.05 1.29
CA GLU A 311 1.73 6.25 0.08
C GLU A 311 0.87 4.99 0.13
N PRO A 312 0.16 4.63 -0.95
CA PRO A 312 -0.68 3.45 -1.01
C PRO A 312 0.21 2.20 -1.17
N THR A 313 0.64 1.63 -0.05
CA THR A 313 1.37 0.35 -0.05
C THR A 313 0.46 -0.86 0.06
N ARG A 314 -0.86 -0.67 0.14
CA ARG A 314 -1.84 -1.75 0.28
C ARG A 314 -3.11 -1.45 -0.49
N ARG A 315 -3.60 -2.46 -1.20
CA ARG A 315 -4.83 -2.36 -1.98
C ARG A 315 -6.06 -2.54 -1.08
N VAL A 316 -6.94 -1.55 -1.06
CA VAL A 316 -8.31 -1.69 -0.57
C VAL A 316 -9.19 -2.09 -1.74
N VAL A 317 -9.82 -3.25 -1.66
CA VAL A 317 -10.71 -3.77 -2.71
C VAL A 317 -12.16 -3.40 -2.38
N ILE A 318 -12.86 -2.87 -3.38
CA ILE A 318 -14.31 -2.65 -3.36
C ILE A 318 -14.93 -3.60 -4.36
N SER A 319 -15.79 -4.49 -3.90
CA SER A 319 -16.53 -5.45 -4.72
C SER A 319 -18.04 -5.23 -4.65
#